data_86fdee9042d9bfb58061a83b18396357
#
_entry.id   86fdee9042d9bfb58061a83b18396357
#
_cell.length_a   1.000
_cell.length_b   1.000
_cell.length_c   1.000
_cell.angle_alpha   90.00
_cell.angle_beta   90.00
_cell.angle_gamma   90.00
#
_symmetry.space_group_name_H-M   'P 1'
#
loop_
_entity.id
_entity.type
_entity.pdbx_description
1 polymer ?
#
loop_
_entity_poly.entity_id
_entity_poly.type
_entity_poly.pdbx_seq_one_letter_code
_entity_poly.pdbx_strand_id
1 'polypeptide(L)'
;MKKKLLSILLVLSLMLALVPAAFAAGDVSAELGSDGTTLTFSGRGTATADCWDGDWTAVTHIALGFNISGIAEDVLARCVNLVSFETVKGSWYLQTYNGGLISEDSKQMLAAPNRCTVYEIPDLVQTVKTGAFRYCQGLTAVTFPASLTTIEAQAFTSCLSLTAATLPDGLKTIGDFAFAGCAALT
;
A
#
# COMPACT_ATOMS: atom_id res chain seq x y z
N MET A 1 -21.02 -31.13 1.54
CA MET A 1 -19.83 -30.55 0.86
C MET A 1 -20.12 -29.94 -0.53
N LYS A 2 -21.16 -30.38 -1.28
CA LYS A 2 -21.49 -29.84 -2.62
C LYS A 2 -22.08 -28.40 -2.65
N LYS A 3 -22.72 -27.92 -1.55
CA LYS A 3 -23.35 -26.58 -1.52
C LYS A 3 -22.34 -25.42 -1.34
N LYS A 4 -21.15 -25.65 -0.75
CA LYS A 4 -20.13 -24.59 -0.60
C LYS A 4 -19.32 -24.35 -1.88
N LEU A 5 -19.16 -25.38 -2.73
CA LEU A 5 -18.49 -25.22 -4.04
C LEU A 5 -19.34 -24.40 -5.02
N LEU A 6 -20.68 -24.54 -4.95
CA LEU A 6 -21.58 -23.81 -5.85
C LEU A 6 -21.62 -22.30 -5.53
N SER A 7 -21.46 -21.94 -4.23
CA SER A 7 -21.41 -20.54 -3.80
C SER A 7 -20.13 -19.83 -4.28
N ILE A 8 -18.98 -20.50 -4.24
CA ILE A 8 -17.70 -19.93 -4.72
C ILE A 8 -17.70 -19.79 -6.24
N LEU A 9 -18.28 -20.74 -6.97
CA LEU A 9 -18.41 -20.63 -8.43
C LEU A 9 -19.39 -19.51 -8.85
N LEU A 10 -20.45 -19.27 -8.09
CA LEU A 10 -21.42 -18.20 -8.38
C LEU A 10 -20.84 -16.81 -8.14
N VAL A 11 -20.02 -16.64 -7.10
CA VAL A 11 -19.32 -15.36 -6.83
C VAL A 11 -18.26 -15.10 -7.90
N LEU A 12 -17.51 -16.13 -8.34
CA LEU A 12 -16.56 -15.98 -9.46
C LEU A 12 -17.25 -15.69 -10.79
N SER A 13 -18.45 -16.28 -11.06
CA SER A 13 -19.20 -16.03 -12.30
C SER A 13 -19.89 -14.67 -12.30
N LEU A 14 -20.31 -14.14 -11.14
CA LEU A 14 -20.87 -12.79 -11.01
C LEU A 14 -19.80 -11.70 -11.18
N MET A 15 -18.56 -11.95 -10.71
CA MET A 15 -17.44 -11.04 -10.96
C MET A 15 -17.00 -11.03 -12.44
N LEU A 16 -17.22 -12.11 -13.19
CA LEU A 16 -16.93 -12.15 -14.63
C LEU A 16 -18.01 -11.48 -15.48
N ALA A 17 -19.24 -11.29 -14.95
CA ALA A 17 -20.38 -10.73 -15.69
C ALA A 17 -20.54 -9.21 -15.53
N LEU A 18 -19.76 -8.56 -14.67
CA LEU A 18 -19.73 -7.11 -14.45
C LEU A 18 -18.39 -6.48 -14.87
N VAL A 19 -17.72 -7.06 -15.87
CA VAL A 19 -16.67 -6.32 -16.59
C VAL A 19 -17.38 -5.45 -17.61
N PRO A 20 -17.54 -4.15 -17.40
CA PRO A 20 -18.02 -3.27 -18.47
C PRO A 20 -17.04 -3.42 -19.62
N ALA A 21 -17.53 -3.78 -20.79
CA ALA A 21 -16.76 -3.77 -22.01
C ALA A 21 -16.23 -2.34 -22.22
N ALA A 22 -14.90 -2.18 -22.22
CA ALA A 22 -14.12 -1.00 -22.54
C ALA A 22 -13.51 -0.25 -21.34
N PHE A 23 -12.54 -0.88 -20.64
CA PHE A 23 -11.48 -0.07 -20.05
C PHE A 23 -10.44 0.22 -21.14
N ALA A 24 -10.33 1.47 -21.57
CA ALA A 24 -9.15 1.91 -22.29
C ALA A 24 -7.91 1.66 -21.42
N ALA A 25 -6.76 1.38 -22.02
CA ALA A 25 -5.53 1.14 -21.25
C ALA A 25 -5.22 2.37 -20.39
N GLY A 26 -5.35 2.23 -19.05
CA GLY A 26 -5.11 3.31 -18.10
C GLY A 26 -6.31 3.74 -17.26
N ASP A 27 -7.51 3.17 -17.46
CA ASP A 27 -8.68 3.54 -16.66
C ASP A 27 -8.70 2.74 -15.34
N VAL A 28 -8.54 3.44 -14.23
CA VAL A 28 -8.73 2.91 -12.88
C VAL A 28 -10.04 3.45 -12.34
N SER A 29 -10.83 2.59 -11.72
CA SER A 29 -12.04 2.94 -10.98
C SER A 29 -11.91 2.52 -9.52
N ALA A 30 -12.64 3.20 -8.63
CA ALA A 30 -12.67 2.87 -7.22
C ALA A 30 -14.11 2.70 -6.73
N GLU A 31 -14.36 1.70 -5.88
CA GLU A 31 -15.67 1.40 -5.30
C GLU A 31 -15.51 1.06 -3.82
N LEU A 32 -16.36 1.68 -2.97
CA LEU A 32 -16.41 1.36 -1.55
C LEU A 32 -17.26 0.09 -1.35
N GLY A 33 -16.70 -0.88 -0.66
CA GLY A 33 -17.38 -2.12 -0.32
C GLY A 33 -18.61 -1.91 0.57
N SER A 34 -19.49 -2.90 0.63
CA SER A 34 -20.70 -2.88 1.47
C SER A 34 -20.40 -2.82 2.99
N ASP A 35 -19.17 -3.08 3.39
CA ASP A 35 -18.66 -2.91 4.76
C ASP A 35 -18.43 -1.43 5.13
N GLY A 36 -18.46 -0.52 4.17
CA GLY A 36 -18.24 0.91 4.35
C GLY A 36 -16.80 1.30 4.67
N THR A 37 -15.83 0.37 4.58
CA THR A 37 -14.44 0.57 5.02
C THR A 37 -13.38 0.08 4.05
N THR A 38 -13.72 -0.81 3.14
CA THR A 38 -12.80 -1.34 2.13
C THR A 38 -13.00 -0.62 0.80
N LEU A 39 -11.98 0.13 0.35
CA LEU A 39 -11.98 0.76 -0.97
C LEU A 39 -11.24 -0.14 -1.97
N THR A 40 -11.95 -0.56 -3.01
CA THR A 40 -11.41 -1.44 -4.06
C THR A 40 -11.08 -0.65 -5.31
N PHE A 41 -9.83 -0.70 -5.74
CA PHE A 41 -9.40 -0.17 -7.04
C PHE A 41 -9.37 -1.29 -8.08
N SER A 42 -9.99 -1.04 -9.22
CA SER A 42 -10.10 -1.96 -10.35
C SER A 42 -9.69 -1.27 -11.64
N GLY A 43 -9.36 -2.06 -12.66
CA GLY A 43 -8.89 -1.53 -13.94
C GLY A 43 -7.40 -1.78 -14.16
N ARG A 44 -6.72 -0.89 -14.89
CA ARG A 44 -5.31 -1.03 -15.24
C ARG A 44 -4.58 0.29 -15.02
N GLY A 45 -3.49 0.27 -14.27
CA GLY A 45 -2.64 1.43 -14.04
C GLY A 45 -2.42 1.73 -12.56
N THR A 46 -2.11 2.98 -12.25
CA THR A 46 -1.89 3.45 -10.87
C THR A 46 -3.20 3.97 -10.29
N ALA A 47 -3.53 3.52 -9.07
CA ALA A 47 -4.66 4.06 -8.31
C ALA A 47 -4.33 5.50 -7.85
N THR A 48 -5.21 6.45 -8.20
CA THR A 48 -5.09 7.88 -7.90
C THR A 48 -6.32 8.36 -7.12
N ALA A 49 -6.22 9.49 -6.43
CA ALA A 49 -7.30 9.97 -5.57
C ALA A 49 -8.50 10.54 -6.36
N ASP A 50 -8.34 10.90 -7.61
CA ASP A 50 -9.43 11.35 -8.49
C ASP A 50 -10.35 10.21 -8.98
N CYS A 51 -9.96 8.95 -8.73
CA CYS A 51 -10.82 7.80 -9.01
C CYS A 51 -12.03 7.69 -8.06
N TRP A 52 -12.07 8.42 -6.95
CA TRP A 52 -13.11 8.33 -5.93
C TRP A 52 -13.28 9.66 -5.17
N ASP A 53 -14.53 10.08 -4.94
CA ASP A 53 -14.92 11.35 -4.31
C ASP A 53 -15.59 11.19 -2.92
N GLY A 54 -15.55 9.98 -2.34
CA GLY A 54 -16.16 9.67 -1.06
C GLY A 54 -15.33 10.10 0.17
N ASP A 55 -15.75 9.65 1.35
CA ASP A 55 -15.08 9.95 2.62
C ASP A 55 -13.84 9.07 2.84
N TRP A 56 -12.68 9.57 2.50
CA TRP A 56 -11.39 8.89 2.65
C TRP A 56 -11.04 8.54 4.10
N THR A 57 -11.63 9.25 5.09
CA THR A 57 -11.36 8.98 6.52
C THR A 57 -12.06 7.70 7.00
N ALA A 58 -13.09 7.23 6.31
CA ALA A 58 -13.75 5.96 6.56
C ALA A 58 -12.95 4.76 6.06
N VAL A 59 -12.00 4.97 5.11
CA VAL A 59 -11.24 3.88 4.48
C VAL A 59 -10.19 3.35 5.45
N THR A 60 -10.34 2.09 5.81
CA THR A 60 -9.38 1.35 6.66
C THR A 60 -8.64 0.25 5.90
N HIS A 61 -9.18 -0.17 4.76
CA HIS A 61 -8.58 -1.20 3.91
C HIS A 61 -8.61 -0.76 2.44
N ILE A 62 -7.52 -1.01 1.72
CA ILE A 62 -7.45 -0.79 0.27
C ILE A 62 -7.21 -2.12 -0.40
N ALA A 63 -8.15 -2.53 -1.27
CA ALA A 63 -8.03 -3.69 -2.12
C ALA A 63 -7.60 -3.29 -3.54
N LEU A 64 -6.55 -3.92 -4.07
CA LEU A 64 -5.97 -3.62 -5.37
C LEU A 64 -6.21 -4.78 -6.34
N GLY A 65 -6.91 -4.47 -7.43
CA GLY A 65 -7.23 -5.41 -8.48
C GLY A 65 -6.00 -5.91 -9.25
N PHE A 66 -6.22 -6.92 -10.08
CA PHE A 66 -5.17 -7.72 -10.73
C PHE A 66 -4.16 -6.90 -11.57
N ASN A 67 -4.62 -5.86 -12.26
CA ASN A 67 -3.81 -5.03 -13.15
C ASN A 67 -3.46 -3.65 -12.57
N ILE A 68 -3.67 -3.43 -11.27
CA ILE A 68 -3.19 -2.22 -10.62
C ILE A 68 -1.69 -2.34 -10.44
N SER A 69 -0.95 -1.38 -10.98
CA SER A 69 0.51 -1.37 -11.01
C SER A 69 1.14 -0.53 -9.90
N GLY A 70 0.35 0.26 -9.18
CA GLY A 70 0.82 1.11 -8.10
C GLY A 70 -0.31 1.87 -7.43
N ILE A 71 0.04 2.65 -6.41
CA ILE A 71 -0.83 3.56 -5.70
C ILE A 71 -0.14 4.91 -5.58
N ALA A 72 -0.87 5.99 -5.85
CA ALA A 72 -0.32 7.34 -5.80
C ALA A 72 -0.28 7.88 -4.36
N GLU A 73 0.64 8.80 -4.10
CA GLU A 73 0.82 9.40 -2.77
C GLU A 73 -0.41 10.17 -2.28
N ASP A 74 -1.20 10.73 -3.18
CA ASP A 74 -2.43 11.46 -2.86
C ASP A 74 -3.52 10.56 -2.26
N VAL A 75 -3.58 9.29 -2.66
CA VAL A 75 -4.43 8.26 -2.02
C VAL A 75 -3.96 8.01 -0.59
N LEU A 76 -2.65 7.77 -0.42
CA LEU A 76 -2.07 7.49 0.90
C LEU A 76 -2.25 8.66 1.88
N ALA A 77 -2.11 9.89 1.38
CA ALA A 77 -2.28 11.10 2.18
C ALA A 77 -3.72 11.29 2.70
N ARG A 78 -4.72 10.78 1.98
CA ARG A 78 -6.14 10.88 2.35
C ARG A 78 -6.59 9.76 3.27
N CYS A 79 -6.02 8.56 3.15
CA CYS A 79 -6.39 7.37 3.93
C CYS A 79 -5.71 7.36 5.31
N VAL A 80 -5.98 8.37 6.14
CA VAL A 80 -5.33 8.54 7.46
C VAL A 80 -5.60 7.41 8.46
N ASN A 81 -6.64 6.62 8.22
CA ASN A 81 -7.02 5.48 9.06
C ASN A 81 -6.67 4.11 8.45
N LEU A 82 -5.83 4.08 7.42
CA LEU A 82 -5.49 2.85 6.72
C LEU A 82 -4.78 1.84 7.63
N VAL A 83 -5.34 0.64 7.68
CA VAL A 83 -4.87 -0.51 8.49
C VAL A 83 -4.13 -1.53 7.62
N SER A 84 -4.60 -1.75 6.38
CA SER A 84 -3.95 -2.71 5.49
C SER A 84 -4.24 -2.48 4.02
N PHE A 85 -3.33 -3.00 3.20
CA PHE A 85 -3.55 -3.26 1.78
C PHE A 85 -3.87 -4.73 1.55
N GLU A 86 -4.67 -5.01 0.53
CA GLU A 86 -4.94 -6.34 0.00
C GLU A 86 -4.70 -6.36 -1.50
N THR A 87 -4.11 -7.43 -2.01
CA THR A 87 -3.92 -7.64 -3.45
C THR A 87 -4.55 -8.96 -3.87
N VAL A 88 -5.07 -9.01 -5.08
CA VAL A 88 -5.59 -10.25 -5.65
C VAL A 88 -4.41 -11.23 -5.84
N LYS A 89 -4.60 -12.49 -5.43
CA LYS A 89 -3.59 -13.55 -5.61
C LYS A 89 -3.21 -13.68 -7.09
N GLY A 90 -1.91 -13.57 -7.37
CA GLY A 90 -1.38 -13.59 -8.73
C GLY A 90 -1.36 -12.21 -9.40
N SER A 91 -1.51 -11.12 -8.66
CA SER A 91 -1.23 -9.78 -9.18
C SER A 91 0.15 -9.73 -9.84
N TRP A 92 0.26 -9.05 -10.96
CA TRP A 92 1.48 -9.00 -11.78
C TRP A 92 2.49 -7.96 -11.30
N TYR A 93 2.08 -7.05 -10.40
CA TYR A 93 2.87 -5.89 -10.05
C TYR A 93 3.08 -5.73 -8.55
N LEU A 94 2.14 -6.23 -7.75
CA LEU A 94 2.02 -5.87 -6.34
C LEU A 94 1.78 -7.09 -5.47
N GLN A 95 2.39 -7.08 -4.29
CA GLN A 95 2.15 -8.04 -3.21
C GLN A 95 1.92 -7.29 -1.90
N THR A 96 1.39 -7.98 -0.91
CA THR A 96 1.22 -7.43 0.44
C THR A 96 2.10 -8.16 1.44
N TYR A 97 2.66 -7.40 2.40
CA TYR A 97 3.44 -7.92 3.51
C TYR A 97 3.14 -7.11 4.78
N ASN A 98 2.74 -7.78 5.85
CA ASN A 98 2.35 -7.13 7.12
C ASN A 98 1.38 -5.96 6.93
N GLY A 99 0.40 -6.11 6.05
CA GLY A 99 -0.57 -5.07 5.70
C GLY A 99 -0.04 -3.96 4.81
N GLY A 100 1.26 -3.91 4.52
CA GLY A 100 1.86 -2.95 3.59
C GLY A 100 1.94 -3.49 2.16
N LEU A 101 2.29 -2.61 1.23
CA LEU A 101 2.36 -2.87 -0.20
C LEU A 101 3.81 -2.93 -0.66
N ILE A 102 4.19 -4.00 -1.35
CA ILE A 102 5.51 -4.22 -1.94
C ILE A 102 5.40 -4.53 -3.43
N SER A 103 6.50 -4.33 -4.17
CA SER A 103 6.57 -4.74 -5.57
C SER A 103 6.50 -6.26 -5.71
N GLU A 104 6.12 -6.76 -6.90
CA GLU A 104 5.98 -8.20 -7.16
C GLU A 104 7.30 -8.95 -6.92
N ASP A 105 8.44 -8.38 -7.29
CA ASP A 105 9.77 -8.95 -7.05
C ASP A 105 10.25 -8.82 -5.60
N SER A 106 9.42 -8.27 -4.71
CA SER A 106 9.68 -8.02 -3.28
C SER A 106 10.89 -7.12 -2.98
N LYS A 107 11.40 -6.37 -3.96
CA LYS A 107 12.58 -5.51 -3.78
C LYS A 107 12.26 -4.07 -3.39
N GLN A 108 11.00 -3.65 -3.52
CA GLN A 108 10.60 -2.29 -3.21
C GLN A 108 9.46 -2.27 -2.19
N MET A 109 9.62 -1.50 -1.12
CA MET A 109 8.54 -1.14 -0.20
C MET A 109 7.84 0.09 -0.79
N LEU A 110 6.58 -0.08 -1.19
CA LEU A 110 5.80 0.93 -1.91
C LEU A 110 4.93 1.78 -0.99
N ALA A 111 4.29 1.16 0.00
CA ALA A 111 3.45 1.85 0.97
C ALA A 111 3.26 1.03 2.25
N ALA A 112 3.33 1.68 3.40
CA ALA A 112 2.94 1.13 4.69
C ALA A 112 1.54 1.63 5.08
N PRO A 113 0.77 0.87 5.87
CA PRO A 113 -0.51 1.35 6.38
C PRO A 113 -0.28 2.46 7.42
N ASN A 114 -1.06 3.55 7.35
CA ASN A 114 -0.84 4.75 8.18
C ASN A 114 -1.04 4.49 9.69
N ARG A 115 -1.79 3.45 10.04
CA ARG A 115 -2.07 3.06 11.44
C ARG A 115 -1.05 2.06 12.03
N CYS A 116 0.03 1.71 11.30
CA CYS A 116 1.05 0.83 11.86
C CYS A 116 1.79 1.53 13.01
N THR A 117 2.10 0.77 14.07
CA THR A 117 2.88 1.24 15.23
C THR A 117 4.31 0.71 15.22
N VAL A 118 4.51 -0.48 14.70
CA VAL A 118 5.80 -1.12 14.45
C VAL A 118 5.73 -1.74 13.07
N TYR A 119 6.80 -1.64 12.32
CA TYR A 119 6.85 -2.25 10.99
C TYR A 119 8.20 -2.91 10.73
N GLU A 120 8.14 -4.16 10.27
CA GLU A 120 9.31 -4.91 9.81
C GLU A 120 9.29 -4.95 8.29
N ILE A 121 10.30 -4.34 7.68
CA ILE A 121 10.45 -4.34 6.21
C ILE A 121 11.03 -5.70 5.78
N PRO A 122 10.46 -6.37 4.75
CA PRO A 122 10.89 -7.71 4.33
C PRO A 122 12.37 -7.79 3.93
N ASP A 123 13.00 -8.93 4.20
CA ASP A 123 14.44 -9.17 3.98
C ASP A 123 14.96 -8.97 2.54
N LEU A 124 14.08 -9.05 1.54
CA LEU A 124 14.45 -8.87 0.13
C LEU A 124 14.36 -7.42 -0.34
N VAL A 125 13.77 -6.52 0.45
CA VAL A 125 13.60 -5.13 0.07
C VAL A 125 14.95 -4.41 0.00
N GLN A 126 15.21 -3.80 -1.15
CA GLN A 126 16.40 -3.01 -1.43
C GLN A 126 16.12 -1.52 -1.45
N THR A 127 14.87 -1.13 -1.70
CA THR A 127 14.47 0.27 -1.81
C THR A 127 13.17 0.53 -1.04
N VAL A 128 13.19 1.52 -0.16
CA VAL A 128 11.98 2.14 0.39
C VAL A 128 11.63 3.33 -0.50
N LYS A 129 10.45 3.27 -1.14
CA LYS A 129 10.02 4.24 -2.14
C LYS A 129 9.63 5.57 -1.52
N THR A 130 9.58 6.58 -2.38
CA THR A 130 9.11 7.93 -2.06
C THR A 130 7.78 7.87 -1.31
N GLY A 131 7.71 8.48 -0.13
CA GLY A 131 6.50 8.56 0.67
C GLY A 131 5.98 7.24 1.27
N ALA A 132 6.70 6.11 1.18
CA ALA A 132 6.22 4.78 1.58
C ALA A 132 5.69 4.69 3.02
N PHE A 133 6.23 5.45 3.95
CA PHE A 133 5.80 5.56 5.37
C PHE A 133 5.33 6.98 5.71
N ARG A 134 5.06 7.81 4.71
CA ARG A 134 4.66 9.20 4.94
C ARG A 134 3.37 9.26 5.76
N TYR A 135 3.36 10.11 6.80
CA TYR A 135 2.25 10.28 7.73
C TYR A 135 1.91 9.05 8.58
N CYS A 136 2.79 8.05 8.70
CA CYS A 136 2.65 6.99 9.70
C CYS A 136 2.94 7.55 11.10
N GLN A 137 2.04 8.44 11.59
CA GLN A 137 2.25 9.22 12.81
C GLN A 137 2.38 8.36 14.06
N GLY A 138 1.75 7.18 14.06
CA GLY A 138 1.82 6.21 15.16
C GLY A 138 3.03 5.28 15.13
N LEU A 139 3.83 5.30 14.05
CA LEU A 139 4.99 4.42 13.89
C LEU A 139 6.07 4.78 14.92
N THR A 140 6.35 3.87 15.85
CA THR A 140 7.34 4.05 16.92
C THR A 140 8.68 3.40 16.59
N ALA A 141 8.65 2.31 15.81
CA ALA A 141 9.85 1.57 15.42
C ALA A 141 9.71 0.98 14.02
N VAL A 142 10.81 0.97 13.29
CA VAL A 142 10.95 0.30 12.00
C VAL A 142 12.21 -0.56 12.00
N THR A 143 12.10 -1.80 11.51
CA THR A 143 13.24 -2.69 11.30
C THR A 143 13.59 -2.70 9.82
N PHE A 144 14.82 -2.33 9.51
CA PHE A 144 15.35 -2.33 8.15
C PHE A 144 16.10 -3.63 7.86
N PRO A 145 15.91 -4.25 6.69
CA PRO A 145 16.66 -5.45 6.31
C PRO A 145 18.10 -5.11 5.89
N ALA A 146 19.00 -6.08 6.03
CA ALA A 146 20.39 -5.93 5.59
C ALA A 146 20.55 -5.70 4.07
N SER A 147 19.54 -6.09 3.30
CA SER A 147 19.48 -5.88 1.83
C SER A 147 19.20 -4.44 1.42
N LEU A 148 18.75 -3.57 2.36
CA LEU A 148 18.33 -2.20 2.04
C LEU A 148 19.51 -1.35 1.59
N THR A 149 19.42 -0.77 0.41
CA THR A 149 20.43 0.11 -0.17
C THR A 149 19.97 1.55 -0.35
N THR A 150 18.67 1.77 -0.44
CA THR A 150 18.10 3.09 -0.78
C THR A 150 16.86 3.39 0.04
N ILE A 151 16.81 4.57 0.63
CA ILE A 151 15.61 5.21 1.16
C ILE A 151 15.37 6.44 0.27
N GLU A 152 14.25 6.46 -0.45
CA GLU A 152 13.92 7.57 -1.35
C GLU A 152 13.42 8.81 -0.61
N ALA A 153 13.20 9.89 -1.37
CA ALA A 153 12.76 11.16 -0.83
C ALA A 153 11.45 11.04 -0.01
N GLN A 154 11.37 11.75 1.12
CA GLN A 154 10.17 11.81 1.96
C GLN A 154 9.64 10.47 2.48
N ALA A 155 10.40 9.39 2.40
CA ALA A 155 9.96 8.04 2.71
C ALA A 155 9.32 7.91 4.11
N PHE A 156 9.83 8.61 5.12
CA PHE A 156 9.35 8.63 6.51
C PHE A 156 8.90 10.02 6.97
N THR A 157 8.56 10.92 6.03
CA THR A 157 8.12 12.28 6.41
C THR A 157 6.92 12.24 7.35
N SER A 158 6.99 13.01 8.45
CA SER A 158 5.94 13.14 9.46
C SER A 158 5.60 11.84 10.21
N CYS A 159 6.57 10.94 10.39
CA CYS A 159 6.48 9.83 11.34
C CYS A 159 6.75 10.38 12.76
N LEU A 160 5.75 11.05 13.35
CA LEU A 160 5.91 11.86 14.55
C LEU A 160 6.38 11.07 15.78
N SER A 161 6.02 9.79 15.87
CA SER A 161 6.33 8.90 17.00
C SER A 161 7.59 8.04 16.80
N LEU A 162 8.25 8.10 15.63
CA LEU A 162 9.42 7.28 15.34
C LEU A 162 10.59 7.72 16.23
N THR A 163 11.01 6.85 17.16
CA THR A 163 12.00 7.18 18.17
C THR A 163 13.43 6.83 17.74
N ALA A 164 13.61 5.81 16.93
CA ALA A 164 14.91 5.37 16.44
C ALA A 164 14.82 4.74 15.04
N ALA A 165 15.85 4.90 14.24
CA ALA A 165 16.00 4.30 12.92
C ALA A 165 17.43 3.74 12.81
N THR A 166 17.60 2.45 13.17
CA THR A 166 18.90 1.79 13.03
C THR A 166 19.10 1.39 11.57
N LEU A 167 19.93 2.14 10.87
CA LEU A 167 20.17 1.96 9.44
C LEU A 167 21.16 0.80 9.22
N PRO A 168 20.98 -0.06 8.19
CA PRO A 168 21.89 -1.14 7.90
C PRO A 168 23.19 -0.63 7.25
N ASP A 169 24.30 -1.35 7.47
CA ASP A 169 25.62 -1.00 6.94
C ASP A 169 25.67 -0.91 5.40
N GLY A 170 24.77 -1.64 4.72
CA GLY A 170 24.64 -1.66 3.26
C GLY A 170 23.94 -0.44 2.64
N LEU A 171 23.38 0.46 3.45
CA LEU A 171 22.63 1.62 2.96
C LEU A 171 23.57 2.61 2.26
N LYS A 172 23.20 2.99 1.02
CA LYS A 172 24.01 3.86 0.16
C LYS A 172 23.40 5.26 -0.02
N THR A 173 22.08 5.34 -0.01
CA THR A 173 21.37 6.58 -0.36
C THR A 173 20.21 6.83 0.61
N ILE A 174 20.14 8.06 1.09
CA ILE A 174 18.98 8.63 1.78
C ILE A 174 18.57 9.87 0.98
N GLY A 175 17.34 9.85 0.47
CA GLY A 175 16.79 10.93 -0.34
C GLY A 175 16.39 12.17 0.47
N ASP A 176 16.07 13.24 -0.24
CA ASP A 176 15.72 14.52 0.35
C ASP A 176 14.50 14.39 1.27
N PHE A 177 14.59 15.00 2.46
CA PHE A 177 13.51 15.02 3.44
C PHE A 177 13.04 13.62 3.92
N ALA A 178 13.84 12.57 3.73
CA ALA A 178 13.44 11.19 4.03
C ALA A 178 12.86 11.03 5.45
N PHE A 179 13.40 11.72 6.45
CA PHE A 179 12.95 11.70 7.85
C PHE A 179 12.45 13.08 8.34
N ALA A 180 12.04 13.96 7.42
CA ALA A 180 11.56 15.29 7.81
C ALA A 180 10.32 15.20 8.72
N GLY A 181 10.31 15.96 9.81
CA GLY A 181 9.19 15.97 10.74
C GLY A 181 9.07 14.73 11.63
N CYS A 182 10.09 13.85 11.70
CA CYS A 182 10.17 12.78 12.70
C CYS A 182 10.54 13.38 14.06
N ALA A 183 9.57 13.99 14.74
CA ALA A 183 9.83 14.83 15.92
C ALA A 183 10.41 14.06 17.13
N ALA A 184 10.17 12.75 17.22
CA ALA A 184 10.66 11.90 18.31
C ALA A 184 12.01 11.24 17.99
N LEU A 185 12.54 11.39 16.76
CA LEU A 185 13.77 10.71 16.35
C LEU A 185 15.01 11.35 17.01
N THR A 186 15.80 10.53 17.70
CA THR A 186 17.01 10.94 18.44
C THR A 186 18.25 10.18 17.98
#